data_c5afc6dcfddf74c5084e4ed340fd28a3
#
_entry.id   c5afc6dcfddf74c5084e4ed340fd28a3
#
_cell.length_a   1.000
_cell.length_b   1.000
_cell.length_c   1.000
_cell.angle_alpha   90.00
_cell.angle_beta   90.00
_cell.angle_gamma   90.00
#
_symmetry.space_group_name_H-M   'P 1'
#
loop_
_entity.id
_entity.type
_entity.pdbx_description
1 polymer ?
#
loop_
_entity_poly.entity_id
_entity_poly.type
_entity_poly.pdbx_seq_one_letter_code
_entity_poly.pdbx_strand_id
1 'polypeptide(L)'
;MTTRQAKVHTQLGRAAVHTFAASDRMNQSLIEHLDPDAWRAKPPGKARTIAAIFTHMHNVRCKWIRLTAPHLKIPRQLNRADCTRRQACAALAESAGRCAEMLAEALGGAGGRIEKFHRDGWARPWPAGAEMLCYMLSHEAHHRGQVCMLAHQMGFRLPNNVMSGIWNWEKLWKECGVTGGPGCDS
;
A
#
# COMPACT_ATOMS: atom_id res chain seq x y z
N MET A 1 -12.92 -7.07 29.39
CA MET A 1 -11.60 -6.75 28.77
C MET A 1 -10.85 -5.85 29.72
N THR A 2 -9.62 -6.21 30.10
CA THR A 2 -8.82 -5.39 31.02
C THR A 2 -8.27 -4.16 30.27
N THR A 3 -8.06 -3.06 30.98
CA THR A 3 -7.52 -1.78 30.46
C THR A 3 -6.22 -1.98 29.67
N ARG A 4 -5.43 -2.98 30.03
CA ARG A 4 -4.17 -3.35 29.36
C ARG A 4 -4.41 -3.93 27.96
N GLN A 5 -5.45 -4.75 27.75
CA GLN A 5 -5.81 -5.30 26.43
C GLN A 5 -6.32 -4.24 25.48
N ALA A 6 -7.15 -3.29 25.95
CA ALA A 6 -7.62 -2.16 25.15
C ALA A 6 -6.46 -1.28 24.67
N LYS A 7 -5.44 -1.05 25.53
CA LYS A 7 -4.24 -0.26 25.18
C LYS A 7 -3.38 -0.93 24.11
N VAL A 8 -3.23 -2.25 24.15
CA VAL A 8 -2.49 -3.04 23.13
C VAL A 8 -3.19 -2.98 21.78
N HIS A 9 -4.51 -3.15 21.74
CA HIS A 9 -5.27 -3.07 20.49
C HIS A 9 -5.17 -1.69 19.83
N THR A 10 -5.22 -0.60 20.60
CA THR A 10 -5.06 0.76 20.08
C THR A 10 -3.66 1.01 19.52
N GLN A 11 -2.62 0.45 20.14
CA GLN A 11 -1.24 0.55 19.65
C GLN A 11 -1.06 -0.24 18.34
N LEU A 12 -1.56 -1.47 18.26
CA LEU A 12 -1.48 -2.30 17.06
C LEU A 12 -2.22 -1.64 15.88
N GLY A 13 -3.41 -1.09 16.12
CA GLY A 13 -4.18 -0.39 15.09
C GLY A 13 -3.42 0.81 14.52
N ARG A 14 -2.83 1.65 15.39
CA ARG A 14 -1.98 2.76 14.96
C ARG A 14 -0.74 2.29 14.19
N ALA A 15 -0.04 1.31 14.72
CA ALA A 15 1.14 0.74 14.06
C ALA A 15 0.79 0.20 12.67
N ALA A 16 -0.36 -0.42 12.50
CA ALA A 16 -0.85 -0.93 11.21
C ALA A 16 -1.07 0.21 10.19
N VAL A 17 -1.74 1.29 10.60
CA VAL A 17 -1.96 2.46 9.74
C VAL A 17 -0.63 3.12 9.35
N HIS A 18 0.27 3.31 10.31
CA HIS A 18 1.60 3.89 10.06
C HIS A 18 2.45 3.01 9.12
N THR A 19 2.41 1.69 9.32
CA THR A 19 3.14 0.75 8.46
C THR A 19 2.59 0.77 7.03
N PHE A 20 1.27 0.85 6.87
CA PHE A 20 0.65 0.95 5.56
C PHE A 20 0.98 2.28 4.88
N ALA A 21 0.95 3.39 5.62
CA ALA A 21 1.35 4.71 5.10
C ALA A 21 2.80 4.72 4.62
N ALA A 22 3.73 4.15 5.40
CA ALA A 22 5.13 4.01 4.98
C ALA A 22 5.26 3.14 3.73
N SER A 23 4.50 2.04 3.62
CA SER A 23 4.45 1.20 2.42
C SER A 23 3.96 1.97 1.20
N ASP A 24 2.93 2.82 1.35
CA ASP A 24 2.48 3.68 0.25
C ASP A 24 3.53 4.72 -0.13
N ARG A 25 4.19 5.35 0.85
CA ARG A 25 5.26 6.31 0.56
C ARG A 25 6.41 5.68 -0.23
N MET A 26 6.74 4.40 0.03
CA MET A 26 7.68 3.64 -0.81
C MET A 26 7.19 3.55 -2.26
N ASN A 27 5.91 3.26 -2.49
CA ASN A 27 5.32 3.20 -3.82
C ASN A 27 5.38 4.55 -4.53
N GLN A 28 5.04 5.65 -3.83
CA GLN A 28 5.12 7.00 -4.35
C GLN A 28 6.56 7.35 -4.75
N SER A 29 7.52 7.05 -3.88
CA SER A 29 8.94 7.29 -4.15
C SER A 29 9.42 6.59 -5.43
N LEU A 30 8.99 5.34 -5.65
CA LEU A 30 9.32 4.65 -6.90
C LEU A 30 8.73 5.36 -8.12
N ILE A 31 7.44 5.74 -8.07
CA ILE A 31 6.78 6.46 -9.19
C ILE A 31 7.48 7.79 -9.47
N GLU A 32 7.83 8.55 -8.43
CA GLU A 32 8.47 9.86 -8.55
C GLU A 32 9.82 9.80 -9.26
N HIS A 33 10.58 8.73 -9.04
CA HIS A 33 11.95 8.58 -9.52
C HIS A 33 12.12 7.61 -10.71
N LEU A 34 11.03 6.97 -11.15
CA LEU A 34 11.06 6.19 -12.38
C LEU A 34 11.35 7.07 -13.59
N ASP A 35 12.22 6.59 -14.47
CA ASP A 35 12.42 7.18 -15.78
C ASP A 35 11.06 7.26 -16.51
N PRO A 36 10.68 8.40 -17.10
CA PRO A 36 9.44 8.54 -17.86
C PRO A 36 9.27 7.49 -18.95
N ASP A 37 10.34 7.11 -19.62
CA ASP A 37 10.32 6.13 -20.71
C ASP A 37 10.08 4.70 -20.19
N ALA A 38 10.50 4.41 -18.94
CA ALA A 38 10.22 3.12 -18.29
C ALA A 38 8.73 2.86 -18.07
N TRP A 39 7.92 3.92 -17.94
CA TRP A 39 6.52 3.82 -17.54
C TRP A 39 5.70 2.90 -18.46
N ARG A 40 5.91 3.00 -19.76
CA ARG A 40 5.21 2.22 -20.79
C ARG A 40 6.12 1.33 -21.61
N ALA A 41 7.39 1.26 -21.29
CA ALA A 41 8.33 0.38 -21.96
C ALA A 41 7.79 -1.06 -21.94
N LYS A 42 7.94 -1.74 -23.06
CA LYS A 42 7.51 -3.13 -23.17
C LYS A 42 8.54 -4.04 -22.50
N PRO A 43 8.16 -4.74 -21.43
CA PRO A 43 9.09 -5.63 -20.76
C PRO A 43 9.37 -6.88 -21.58
N PRO A 44 10.44 -7.62 -21.27
CA PRO A 44 10.72 -8.90 -21.89
C PRO A 44 9.57 -9.90 -21.73
N GLY A 45 9.30 -10.69 -22.75
CA GLY A 45 8.30 -11.75 -22.74
C GLY A 45 6.86 -11.23 -22.59
N LYS A 46 6.07 -11.89 -21.73
CA LYS A 46 4.65 -11.57 -21.48
C LYS A 46 4.43 -10.81 -20.17
N ALA A 47 5.47 -10.20 -19.60
CA ALA A 47 5.33 -9.45 -18.35
C ALA A 47 4.46 -8.20 -18.51
N ARG A 48 3.90 -7.73 -17.41
CA ARG A 48 3.13 -6.47 -17.37
C ARG A 48 4.09 -5.29 -17.48
N THR A 49 3.64 -4.19 -18.10
CA THR A 49 4.35 -2.90 -18.02
C THR A 49 4.31 -2.35 -16.60
N ILE A 50 5.24 -1.46 -16.26
CA ILE A 50 5.25 -0.78 -14.96
C ILE A 50 3.94 -0.01 -14.73
N ALA A 51 3.43 0.68 -15.75
CA ALA A 51 2.11 1.34 -15.71
C ALA A 51 0.99 0.35 -15.31
N ALA A 52 0.99 -0.84 -15.91
CA ALA A 52 -0.03 -1.85 -15.62
C ALA A 52 0.10 -2.42 -14.20
N ILE A 53 1.30 -2.48 -13.62
CA ILE A 53 1.53 -2.93 -12.25
C ILE A 53 0.96 -1.89 -11.26
N PHE A 54 1.30 -0.61 -11.38
CA PHE A 54 0.77 0.43 -10.49
C PHE A 54 -0.74 0.60 -10.62
N THR A 55 -1.28 0.53 -11.84
CA THR A 55 -2.73 0.51 -12.07
C THR A 55 -3.39 -0.67 -11.35
N HIS A 56 -2.77 -1.85 -11.40
CA HIS A 56 -3.27 -3.03 -10.69
C HIS A 56 -3.26 -2.83 -9.18
N MET A 57 -2.17 -2.30 -8.61
CA MET A 57 -2.09 -2.03 -7.16
C MET A 57 -3.22 -1.12 -6.70
N HIS A 58 -3.43 0.01 -7.38
CA HIS A 58 -4.53 0.92 -7.08
C HIS A 58 -5.91 0.25 -7.21
N ASN A 59 -6.16 -0.45 -8.30
CA ASN A 59 -7.46 -1.09 -8.54
C ASN A 59 -7.76 -2.21 -7.53
N VAL A 60 -6.72 -2.89 -7.03
CA VAL A 60 -6.85 -3.88 -5.95
C VAL A 60 -7.20 -3.19 -4.62
N ARG A 61 -6.59 -2.05 -4.30
CA ARG A 61 -6.99 -1.25 -3.12
C ARG A 61 -8.46 -0.83 -3.20
N CYS A 62 -8.95 -0.39 -4.36
CA CYS A 62 -10.37 -0.08 -4.57
C CYS A 62 -11.27 -1.30 -4.28
N LYS A 63 -10.84 -2.51 -4.63
CA LYS A 63 -11.56 -3.74 -4.28
C LYS A 63 -11.56 -4.01 -2.78
N TRP A 64 -10.41 -3.84 -2.11
CA TRP A 64 -10.34 -4.02 -0.65
C TRP A 64 -11.30 -3.09 0.08
N ILE A 65 -11.32 -1.80 -0.29
CA ILE A 65 -12.22 -0.82 0.30
C ILE A 65 -13.68 -1.22 0.05
N ARG A 66 -14.04 -1.55 -1.19
CA ARG A 66 -15.41 -1.94 -1.54
C ARG A 66 -15.92 -3.15 -0.77
N LEU A 67 -15.07 -4.13 -0.53
CA LEU A 67 -15.45 -5.38 0.12
C LEU A 67 -15.46 -5.28 1.65
N THR A 68 -14.57 -4.47 2.21
CA THR A 68 -14.33 -4.38 3.65
C THR A 68 -15.03 -3.19 4.29
N ALA A 69 -15.03 -2.05 3.62
CA ALA A 69 -15.58 -0.78 4.11
C ALA A 69 -16.45 -0.10 3.01
N PRO A 70 -17.57 -0.72 2.59
CA PRO A 70 -18.39 -0.24 1.47
C PRO A 70 -19.05 1.12 1.72
N HIS A 71 -19.07 1.61 2.96
CA HIS A 71 -19.55 2.93 3.35
C HIS A 71 -18.53 4.05 3.04
N LEU A 72 -17.26 3.71 2.84
CA LEU A 72 -16.24 4.68 2.43
C LEU A 72 -16.35 4.99 0.94
N LYS A 73 -16.01 6.24 0.58
CA LYS A 73 -15.93 6.62 -0.83
C LYS A 73 -14.85 5.80 -1.54
N ILE A 74 -15.27 5.02 -2.53
CA ILE A 74 -14.36 4.20 -3.34
C ILE A 74 -13.71 5.07 -4.42
N PRO A 75 -12.37 5.15 -4.50
CA PRO A 75 -11.69 5.86 -5.57
C PRO A 75 -12.01 5.29 -6.95
N ARG A 76 -11.94 6.15 -7.97
CA ARG A 76 -12.16 5.72 -9.36
C ARG A 76 -11.04 4.78 -9.80
N GLN A 77 -11.41 3.63 -10.37
CA GLN A 77 -10.44 2.71 -10.96
C GLN A 77 -9.71 3.35 -12.15
N LEU A 78 -8.46 2.98 -12.30
CA LEU A 78 -7.63 3.40 -13.43
C LEU A 78 -7.72 2.39 -14.57
N ASN A 79 -7.62 2.89 -15.79
CA ASN A 79 -7.49 2.07 -16.99
C ASN A 79 -5.99 1.85 -17.28
N ARG A 80 -5.56 0.59 -17.31
CA ARG A 80 -4.15 0.21 -17.56
C ARG A 80 -3.64 0.60 -18.94
N ALA A 81 -4.55 0.81 -19.91
CA ALA A 81 -4.16 1.10 -21.29
C ALA A 81 -3.66 2.54 -21.47
N ASP A 82 -4.16 3.49 -20.67
CA ASP A 82 -3.90 4.93 -20.85
C ASP A 82 -3.45 5.68 -19.58
N CYS A 83 -3.37 4.98 -18.44
CA CYS A 83 -2.94 5.56 -17.17
C CYS A 83 -1.57 6.24 -17.28
N THR A 84 -1.52 7.52 -16.99
CA THR A 84 -0.27 8.29 -16.88
C THR A 84 0.38 8.10 -15.50
N ARG A 85 1.69 8.37 -15.42
CA ARG A 85 2.44 8.34 -14.15
C ARG A 85 1.80 9.25 -13.10
N ARG A 86 1.42 10.48 -13.49
CA ARG A 86 0.76 11.46 -12.60
C ARG A 86 -0.60 10.94 -12.10
N GLN A 87 -1.40 10.34 -12.97
CA GLN A 87 -2.68 9.75 -12.57
C GLN A 87 -2.49 8.59 -11.60
N ALA A 88 -1.51 7.71 -11.83
CA ALA A 88 -1.21 6.60 -10.94
C ALA A 88 -0.76 7.09 -9.55
N CYS A 89 0.13 8.09 -9.50
CA CYS A 89 0.60 8.71 -8.26
C CYS A 89 -0.57 9.26 -7.44
N ALA A 90 -1.41 10.11 -8.05
CA ALA A 90 -2.56 10.70 -7.38
C ALA A 90 -3.59 9.65 -6.92
N ALA A 91 -3.89 8.66 -7.76
CA ALA A 91 -4.84 7.60 -7.45
C ALA A 91 -4.35 6.68 -6.32
N LEU A 92 -3.05 6.34 -6.31
CA LEU A 92 -2.46 5.57 -5.21
C LEU A 92 -2.53 6.34 -3.89
N ALA A 93 -2.21 7.65 -3.88
CA ALA A 93 -2.34 8.47 -2.68
C ALA A 93 -3.78 8.52 -2.17
N GLU A 94 -4.77 8.71 -3.07
CA GLU A 94 -6.19 8.69 -2.70
C GLU A 94 -6.60 7.33 -2.12
N SER A 95 -6.26 6.23 -2.80
CA SER A 95 -6.61 4.89 -2.31
C SER A 95 -5.87 4.51 -1.04
N ALA A 96 -4.65 5.02 -0.82
CA ALA A 96 -3.91 4.81 0.43
C ALA A 96 -4.64 5.45 1.62
N GLY A 97 -5.12 6.70 1.47
CA GLY A 97 -5.91 7.35 2.50
C GLY A 97 -7.17 6.55 2.87
N ARG A 98 -7.91 6.05 1.88
CA ARG A 98 -9.09 5.20 2.11
C ARG A 98 -8.76 3.85 2.74
N CYS A 99 -7.65 3.22 2.35
CA CYS A 99 -7.18 2.00 3.00
C CYS A 99 -6.77 2.26 4.46
N ALA A 100 -6.15 3.40 4.75
CA ALA A 100 -5.81 3.80 6.12
C ALA A 100 -7.07 3.99 6.99
N GLU A 101 -8.11 4.65 6.47
CA GLU A 101 -9.42 4.77 7.15
C GLU A 101 -10.03 3.39 7.41
N MET A 102 -10.08 2.53 6.39
CA MET A 102 -10.57 1.15 6.50
C MET A 102 -9.81 0.35 7.57
N LEU A 103 -8.48 0.45 7.61
CA LEU A 103 -7.65 -0.23 8.61
C LEU A 103 -7.86 0.33 10.01
N ALA A 104 -7.95 1.67 10.15
CA ALA A 104 -8.20 2.32 11.43
C ALA A 104 -9.54 1.88 12.03
N GLU A 105 -10.60 1.84 11.25
CA GLU A 105 -11.92 1.36 11.69
C GLU A 105 -11.88 -0.13 12.05
N ALA A 106 -11.29 -0.95 11.19
CA ALA A 106 -11.25 -2.40 11.39
C ALA A 106 -10.44 -2.83 12.61
N LEU A 107 -9.34 -2.12 12.91
CA LEU A 107 -8.42 -2.44 14.01
C LEU A 107 -8.72 -1.63 15.27
N GLY A 108 -9.50 -0.56 15.17
CA GLY A 108 -9.95 0.25 16.30
C GLY A 108 -11.15 -0.33 17.05
N GLY A 109 -11.90 -1.23 16.44
CA GLY A 109 -13.08 -1.86 17.04
C GLY A 109 -12.74 -2.90 18.11
N ALA A 110 -13.74 -3.24 18.94
CA ALA A 110 -13.62 -4.29 19.94
C ALA A 110 -13.37 -5.65 19.28
N GLY A 111 -12.12 -6.09 19.25
CA GLY A 111 -11.73 -7.36 18.66
C GLY A 111 -10.80 -7.27 17.45
N GLY A 112 -10.59 -6.10 16.85
CA GLY A 112 -9.63 -5.89 15.76
C GLY A 112 -9.90 -6.76 14.52
N ARG A 113 -11.18 -7.10 14.26
CA ARG A 113 -11.58 -8.01 13.17
C ARG A 113 -12.12 -7.22 11.99
N ILE A 114 -11.65 -7.57 10.79
CA ILE A 114 -12.31 -7.24 9.54
C ILE A 114 -13.28 -8.37 9.22
N GLU A 115 -14.58 -8.14 9.48
CA GLU A 115 -15.58 -9.21 9.43
C GLU A 115 -15.92 -9.69 8.01
N LYS A 116 -15.65 -8.87 6.97
CA LYS A 116 -16.15 -9.14 5.61
C LYS A 116 -15.09 -8.85 4.54
N PHE A 117 -13.90 -9.41 4.67
CA PHE A 117 -12.98 -9.36 3.55
C PHE A 117 -13.13 -10.61 2.68
N HIS A 118 -13.58 -10.38 1.44
CA HIS A 118 -13.61 -11.39 0.40
C HIS A 118 -12.65 -10.99 -0.70
N ARG A 119 -11.69 -11.84 -0.99
CA ARG A 119 -10.95 -11.75 -2.25
C ARG A 119 -11.74 -12.46 -3.34
N ASP A 120 -11.71 -11.93 -4.57
CA ASP A 120 -12.29 -12.59 -5.74
C ASP A 120 -11.89 -14.07 -5.80
N GLY A 121 -12.86 -14.97 -5.84
CA GLY A 121 -12.64 -16.42 -5.90
C GLY A 121 -12.29 -17.08 -4.56
N TRP A 122 -12.24 -16.35 -3.45
CA TRP A 122 -12.04 -16.93 -2.12
C TRP A 122 -13.35 -16.93 -1.37
N ALA A 123 -13.80 -18.14 -1.00
CA ALA A 123 -15.08 -18.35 -0.36
C ALA A 123 -15.12 -17.99 1.13
N ARG A 124 -13.99 -17.60 1.74
CA ARG A 124 -13.92 -17.35 3.19
C ARG A 124 -13.52 -15.91 3.48
N PRO A 125 -14.19 -15.24 4.44
CA PRO A 125 -13.73 -13.96 4.97
C PRO A 125 -12.39 -14.13 5.69
N TRP A 126 -11.54 -13.09 5.65
CA TRP A 126 -10.30 -13.09 6.42
C TRP A 126 -10.60 -12.98 7.90
N PRO A 127 -9.98 -13.82 8.74
CA PRO A 127 -10.42 -13.98 10.14
C PRO A 127 -10.00 -12.82 11.04
N ALA A 128 -8.95 -12.03 10.70
CA ALA A 128 -8.47 -10.94 11.55
C ALA A 128 -7.88 -9.78 10.76
N GLY A 129 -7.99 -8.56 11.29
CA GLY A 129 -7.50 -7.35 10.64
C GLY A 129 -5.98 -7.30 10.45
N ALA A 130 -5.22 -7.88 11.37
CA ALA A 130 -3.77 -7.98 11.26
C ALA A 130 -3.34 -8.84 10.06
N GLU A 131 -4.02 -9.93 9.79
CA GLU A 131 -3.76 -10.79 8.62
C GLU A 131 -4.06 -10.07 7.32
N MET A 132 -5.13 -9.28 7.29
CA MET A 132 -5.45 -8.42 6.15
C MET A 132 -4.33 -7.43 5.87
N LEU A 133 -3.81 -6.76 6.91
CA LEU A 133 -2.66 -5.85 6.76
C LEU A 133 -1.44 -6.57 6.20
N CYS A 134 -1.10 -7.75 6.75
CA CYS A 134 0.02 -8.55 6.26
C CYS A 134 -0.15 -8.91 4.79
N TYR A 135 -1.37 -9.28 4.39
CA TYR A 135 -1.68 -9.54 2.98
C TYR A 135 -1.52 -8.30 2.11
N MET A 136 -2.05 -7.15 2.53
CA MET A 136 -1.92 -5.88 1.79
C MET A 136 -0.45 -5.51 1.59
N LEU A 137 0.36 -5.57 2.66
CA LEU A 137 1.79 -5.27 2.61
C LEU A 137 2.56 -6.25 1.72
N SER A 138 2.27 -7.55 1.83
CA SER A 138 2.92 -8.59 0.99
C SER A 138 2.58 -8.41 -0.48
N HIS A 139 1.33 -8.12 -0.81
CA HIS A 139 0.90 -7.85 -2.17
C HIS A 139 1.64 -6.64 -2.78
N GLU A 140 1.73 -5.54 -2.02
CA GLU A 140 2.42 -4.34 -2.50
C GLU A 140 3.93 -4.52 -2.57
N ALA A 141 4.54 -5.19 -1.61
CA ALA A 141 5.97 -5.50 -1.63
C ALA A 141 6.34 -6.37 -2.85
N HIS A 142 5.50 -7.38 -3.17
CA HIS A 142 5.65 -8.19 -4.38
C HIS A 142 5.67 -7.32 -5.64
N HIS A 143 4.71 -6.42 -5.77
CA HIS A 143 4.63 -5.54 -6.94
C HIS A 143 5.74 -4.49 -6.99
N ARG A 144 6.17 -3.94 -5.85
CA ARG A 144 7.37 -3.08 -5.79
C ARG A 144 8.61 -3.81 -6.31
N GLY A 145 8.82 -5.05 -5.87
CA GLY A 145 9.91 -5.88 -6.36
C GLY A 145 9.86 -6.09 -7.88
N GLN A 146 8.68 -6.35 -8.43
CA GLN A 146 8.49 -6.46 -9.88
C GLN A 146 8.85 -5.15 -10.61
N VAL A 147 8.42 -4.00 -10.10
CA VAL A 147 8.75 -2.69 -10.70
C VAL A 147 10.26 -2.46 -10.71
N CYS A 148 10.92 -2.66 -9.58
CA CYS A 148 12.38 -2.47 -9.47
C CYS A 148 13.14 -3.41 -10.42
N MET A 149 12.75 -4.68 -10.47
CA MET A 149 13.36 -5.67 -11.35
C MET A 149 13.15 -5.33 -12.82
N LEU A 150 11.93 -4.99 -13.23
CA LEU A 150 11.62 -4.63 -14.61
C LEU A 150 12.35 -3.37 -15.05
N ALA A 151 12.35 -2.32 -14.22
CA ALA A 151 13.10 -1.11 -14.52
C ALA A 151 14.58 -1.42 -14.75
N HIS A 152 15.18 -2.25 -13.87
CA HIS A 152 16.56 -2.65 -14.01
C HIS A 152 16.82 -3.46 -15.32
N GLN A 153 15.99 -4.44 -15.61
CA GLN A 153 16.12 -5.31 -16.79
C GLN A 153 15.93 -4.56 -18.12
N MET A 154 15.12 -3.50 -18.12
CA MET A 154 14.89 -2.67 -19.29
C MET A 154 15.91 -1.53 -19.44
N GLY A 155 16.93 -1.44 -18.58
CA GLY A 155 17.94 -0.40 -18.62
C GLY A 155 17.58 0.93 -17.90
N PHE A 156 16.43 0.99 -17.25
CA PHE A 156 15.94 2.17 -16.51
C PHE A 156 16.18 2.03 -15.00
N ARG A 157 17.42 1.73 -14.62
CA ARG A 157 17.74 1.48 -13.20
C ARG A 157 17.39 2.67 -12.32
N LEU A 158 16.65 2.42 -11.24
CA LEU A 158 16.39 3.42 -10.21
C LEU A 158 17.70 3.89 -9.53
N PRO A 159 17.81 5.17 -9.15
CA PRO A 159 18.98 5.69 -8.42
C PRO A 159 19.22 4.94 -7.10
N ASN A 160 20.48 4.74 -6.73
CA ASN A 160 20.84 4.00 -5.52
C ASN A 160 20.27 4.64 -4.24
N ASN A 161 20.23 5.97 -4.16
CA ASN A 161 19.63 6.69 -3.02
C ASN A 161 18.10 6.45 -2.91
N VAL A 162 17.41 6.19 -4.00
CA VAL A 162 16.00 5.80 -3.99
C VAL A 162 15.87 4.36 -3.49
N MET A 163 16.69 3.45 -4.02
CA MET A 163 16.66 2.03 -3.62
C MET A 163 17.03 1.82 -2.15
N SER A 164 17.98 2.59 -1.61
CA SER A 164 18.26 2.57 -0.17
C SER A 164 17.22 3.35 0.64
N GLY A 165 16.68 4.42 0.08
CA GLY A 165 15.70 5.29 0.73
C GLY A 165 14.39 4.60 1.10
N ILE A 166 13.95 3.60 0.31
CA ILE A 166 12.75 2.82 0.63
C ILE A 166 12.92 1.94 1.89
N TRP A 167 14.12 1.79 2.41
CA TRP A 167 14.42 1.09 3.66
C TRP A 167 14.63 2.04 4.84
N ASN A 168 14.68 3.34 4.61
CA ASN A 168 14.82 4.34 5.66
C ASN A 168 13.46 4.64 6.30
N TRP A 169 13.04 3.75 7.23
CA TRP A 169 11.75 3.84 7.89
C TRP A 169 11.56 5.11 8.72
N GLU A 170 12.61 5.62 9.35
CA GLU A 170 12.54 6.87 10.11
C GLU A 170 12.18 8.06 9.19
N LYS A 171 12.83 8.15 8.03
CA LYS A 171 12.50 9.15 7.00
C LYS A 171 11.06 8.98 6.50
N LEU A 172 10.67 7.75 6.15
CA LEU A 172 9.33 7.44 5.65
C LEU A 172 8.25 7.81 6.66
N TRP A 173 8.44 7.50 7.93
CA TRP A 173 7.50 7.89 8.98
C TRP A 173 7.38 9.40 9.14
N LYS A 174 8.48 10.13 9.14
CA LYS A 174 8.47 11.62 9.15
C LYS A 174 7.71 12.19 7.95
N GLU A 175 7.94 11.66 6.75
CA GLU A 175 7.23 12.06 5.53
C GLU A 175 5.72 11.77 5.60
N CYS A 176 5.31 10.71 6.31
CA CYS A 176 3.92 10.37 6.55
C CYS A 176 3.28 11.11 7.74
N GLY A 177 3.99 12.03 8.38
CA GLY A 177 3.48 12.78 9.55
C GLY A 177 3.39 11.93 10.83
N VAL A 178 4.07 10.79 10.89
CA VAL A 178 4.16 9.93 12.07
C VAL A 178 5.22 10.52 13.01
N THR A 179 4.77 11.23 14.04
CA THR A 179 5.61 11.72 15.13
C THR A 179 5.62 10.71 16.27
N GLY A 180 6.79 10.30 16.73
CA GLY A 180 6.95 9.33 17.83
C GLY A 180 7.19 7.90 17.31
N GLY A 181 8.37 7.66 16.74
CA GLY A 181 8.91 6.31 16.57
C GLY A 181 9.19 5.68 17.95
N PRO A 182 9.37 4.34 18.04
CA PRO A 182 9.73 3.69 19.29
C PRO A 182 11.07 4.25 19.79
N GLY A 183 11.04 5.11 20.79
CA GLY A 183 12.21 5.76 21.39
C GLY A 183 12.06 7.21 21.79
N CYS A 184 10.92 7.86 21.56
CA CYS A 184 10.68 9.28 21.93
C CYS A 184 9.87 9.47 23.22
N ASP A 185 9.61 8.44 24.00
CA ASP A 185 9.06 8.52 25.34
C ASP A 185 10.21 8.25 26.34
N SER A 186 11.10 9.24 26.49
CA SER A 186 12.04 9.33 27.60
C SER A 186 11.71 10.55 28.45
#